data_bef869341ea06d955241a7d6e385eefe
#
_entry.id   bef869341ea06d955241a7d6e385eefe
#
_cell.length_a   1.000
_cell.length_b   1.000
_cell.length_c   1.000
_cell.angle_alpha   90.00
_cell.angle_beta   90.00
_cell.angle_gamma   90.00
#
_symmetry.space_group_name_H-M   'P 1'
#
loop_
_entity.id
_entity.type
_entity.pdbx_description
1 polymer ?
#
loop_
_entity_poly.entity_id
_entity_poly.type
_entity_poly.pdbx_seq_one_letter_code
_entity_poly.pdbx_strand_id
1 'polypeptide(L)'
;MVALVVIAWSLCLAPAGRAQSAAPTRAGQMTWAVHFTLAPRWLDPAETEGSITPFLTLYAVHDALLKPMPSGPSAPSLAESWTVSPNGLVYEFVLRAGARFHNGERVTAEDVKFSFERYHGANATALKEHVREVRVIDPRRVQFHLKEPWSDFIVFYGTTATSAGWVVPKKYVEQVGDEGFKKAPVGAGPYRVVSFTPGVELQLEAFDGYWRKAPSVKRLVFRSLPDETTRAAALKRGDVDIAYFLNGPVAEEVRRTPGLRLMAVRSNTVFFLDFRGQWEAGSPWQDQRVRTAASLAIDRRAMNDAEQLGFAGITGNVVPRSLEFALTIDPDPYDPTRAKRLLAEAGFPRGLDAGDFTIAPPYEGAGEAIANYLAAVGIRVKIHTMERAAFFSSWPQGKLKGLVFGGLGPAGNAATRLAILAVKGGPYTAGVLPEVQDLFERQAREPDRKKREEMLHQIQRILSEKKIFAPIWENGFIRGVGPRVEEPALTLIPAFPYSAPYEDVRLKP
;
A
#
# COMPACT_ATOMS: atom_id res chain seq x y z
N MET A 1 82.54 38.57 -24.81
CA MET A 1 82.07 37.45 -23.94
C MET A 1 80.85 37.93 -23.16
N VAL A 2 79.70 37.54 -23.57
CA VAL A 2 78.37 37.89 -22.93
C VAL A 2 77.91 36.64 -22.26
N ALA A 3 77.72 36.65 -20.93
CA ALA A 3 77.18 35.55 -20.17
C ALA A 3 75.62 35.63 -20.13
N LEU A 4 74.99 34.61 -20.65
CA LEU A 4 73.50 34.42 -20.50
C LEU A 4 73.19 33.81 -19.14
N VAL A 5 72.44 34.52 -18.33
CA VAL A 5 71.85 33.97 -17.10
C VAL A 5 70.43 33.39 -17.44
N VAL A 6 70.27 32.08 -17.31
CA VAL A 6 68.96 31.37 -17.46
C VAL A 6 68.34 31.31 -16.08
N ILE A 7 67.22 32.01 -15.91
CA ILE A 7 66.34 31.92 -14.71
C ILE A 7 65.29 30.82 -14.95
N ALA A 8 65.45 29.72 -14.20
CA ALA A 8 64.48 28.64 -14.17
C ALA A 8 63.28 29.01 -13.23
N TRP A 9 62.07 29.16 -13.78
CA TRP A 9 60.86 29.29 -12.99
C TRP A 9 60.36 27.89 -12.63
N SER A 10 60.45 27.53 -11.36
CA SER A 10 59.78 26.35 -10.81
C SER A 10 58.30 26.66 -10.55
N LEU A 11 57.40 26.11 -11.37
CA LEU A 11 55.97 26.09 -11.07
C LEU A 11 55.68 25.10 -9.95
N CYS A 12 55.41 25.58 -8.74
CA CYS A 12 54.81 24.79 -7.69
C CYS A 12 53.33 24.55 -8.02
N LEU A 13 52.96 23.37 -8.51
CA LEU A 13 51.60 22.89 -8.58
C LEU A 13 51.13 22.55 -7.16
N ALA A 14 50.33 23.41 -6.56
CA ALA A 14 49.59 23.10 -5.34
C ALA A 14 48.58 21.99 -5.63
N PRO A 15 48.44 20.96 -4.76
CA PRO A 15 47.41 19.94 -4.94
C PRO A 15 46.02 20.59 -4.80
N ALA A 16 45.18 20.40 -5.80
CA ALA A 16 43.78 20.80 -5.74
C ALA A 16 43.07 20.05 -4.57
N GLY A 17 42.87 20.77 -3.49
CA GLY A 17 42.08 20.27 -2.37
C GLY A 17 40.69 19.88 -2.86
N ARG A 18 40.35 18.59 -2.76
CA ARG A 18 38.97 18.15 -2.90
C ARG A 18 38.14 18.91 -1.87
N ALA A 19 37.31 19.81 -2.34
CA ALA A 19 36.28 20.41 -1.50
C ALA A 19 35.42 19.27 -0.93
N GLN A 20 35.61 18.99 0.34
CA GLN A 20 34.64 18.16 1.10
C GLN A 20 33.32 18.89 1.03
N SER A 21 32.36 18.32 0.31
CA SER A 21 30.98 18.77 0.33
C SER A 21 30.55 18.83 1.80
N ALA A 22 30.28 20.02 2.31
CA ALA A 22 29.77 20.20 3.66
C ALA A 22 28.49 19.34 3.80
N ALA A 23 28.44 18.52 4.84
CA ALA A 23 27.27 17.72 5.15
C ALA A 23 26.06 18.68 5.25
N PRO A 24 24.92 18.36 4.61
CA PRO A 24 23.76 19.25 4.61
C PRO A 24 23.34 19.54 6.06
N THR A 25 23.14 20.81 6.38
CA THR A 25 22.63 21.25 7.69
C THR A 25 21.24 20.66 7.86
N ARG A 26 21.06 19.69 8.76
CA ARG A 26 19.80 19.00 8.98
C ARG A 26 18.83 19.90 9.74
N ALA A 27 17.63 20.07 9.18
CA ALA A 27 16.50 20.69 9.88
C ALA A 27 16.00 19.76 11.01
N GLY A 28 15.49 20.32 12.07
CA GLY A 28 15.06 19.70 13.31
C GLY A 28 14.24 18.40 13.24
N GLN A 29 12.98 18.45 13.73
CA GLN A 29 12.09 17.31 13.85
C GLN A 29 10.82 17.53 13.01
N MET A 30 10.35 16.48 12.30
CA MET A 30 9.04 16.43 11.66
C MET A 30 8.17 15.39 12.37
N THR A 31 6.96 15.76 12.76
CA THR A 31 6.02 14.89 13.47
C THR A 31 4.79 14.59 12.62
N TRP A 32 4.49 13.31 12.47
CA TRP A 32 3.34 12.78 11.74
C TRP A 32 2.31 12.25 12.73
N ALA A 33 1.09 12.78 12.74
CA ALA A 33 -0.04 12.18 13.40
C ALA A 33 -0.65 11.11 12.50
N VAL A 34 -0.60 9.85 12.95
CA VAL A 34 -1.13 8.70 12.21
C VAL A 34 -2.47 8.24 12.76
N HIS A 35 -3.33 7.69 11.89
CA HIS A 35 -4.72 7.33 12.20
C HIS A 35 -4.87 5.94 12.86
N PHE A 36 -3.77 5.32 13.25
CA PHE A 36 -3.77 3.96 13.78
C PHE A 36 -2.90 3.87 15.03
N THR A 37 -3.16 2.82 15.82
CA THR A 37 -2.35 2.48 16.99
C THR A 37 -1.04 1.84 16.54
N LEU A 38 0.08 2.40 16.98
CA LEU A 38 1.42 1.87 16.67
C LEU A 38 1.65 0.56 17.41
N ALA A 39 1.73 -0.56 16.71
CA ALA A 39 1.93 -1.89 17.27
C ALA A 39 3.35 -2.42 17.00
N PRO A 40 3.99 -3.14 17.96
CA PRO A 40 5.35 -3.66 17.78
C PRO A 40 5.51 -4.55 16.54
N ARG A 41 4.53 -5.38 16.22
CA ARG A 41 4.54 -6.27 15.06
C ARG A 41 4.71 -5.54 13.71
N TRP A 42 4.35 -4.26 13.64
CA TRP A 42 4.50 -3.47 12.41
C TRP A 42 5.92 -2.97 12.15
N LEU A 43 6.82 -3.19 13.10
CA LEU A 43 8.25 -2.91 12.94
C LEU A 43 9.02 -4.15 12.45
N ASP A 44 8.37 -5.31 12.41
CA ASP A 44 8.93 -6.54 11.88
C ASP A 44 8.30 -6.90 10.52
N PRO A 45 9.04 -6.80 9.40
CA PRO A 45 8.51 -7.12 8.10
C PRO A 45 8.09 -8.58 7.91
N ALA A 46 8.59 -9.51 8.73
CA ALA A 46 8.25 -10.92 8.62
C ALA A 46 6.79 -11.24 8.98
N GLU A 47 6.15 -10.41 9.82
CA GLU A 47 4.81 -10.66 10.35
C GLU A 47 3.71 -9.81 9.71
N THR A 48 4.04 -8.91 8.78
CA THR A 48 3.07 -7.95 8.29
C THR A 48 2.02 -8.58 7.40
N GLU A 49 0.74 -8.44 7.80
CA GLU A 49 -0.42 -8.96 7.07
C GLU A 49 -0.99 -7.99 6.04
N GLY A 50 -0.66 -6.71 6.15
CA GLY A 50 -1.16 -5.65 5.28
C GLY A 50 -0.05 -4.74 4.76
N SER A 51 -0.38 -3.95 3.73
CA SER A 51 0.57 -3.06 3.08
C SER A 51 0.41 -1.58 3.46
N ILE A 52 -0.74 -1.17 3.98
CA ILE A 52 -1.02 0.25 4.24
C ILE A 52 -0.37 0.72 5.54
N THR A 53 -0.84 0.17 6.66
CA THR A 53 -0.46 0.61 8.00
C THR A 53 1.02 0.34 8.32
N PRO A 54 1.53 -0.90 8.13
CA PRO A 54 2.94 -1.18 8.42
C PRO A 54 3.90 -0.43 7.52
N PHE A 55 3.55 -0.19 6.26
CA PHE A 55 4.46 0.42 5.30
C PHE A 55 4.80 1.87 5.64
N LEU A 56 3.94 2.61 6.36
CA LEU A 56 4.29 3.93 6.88
C LEU A 56 5.56 3.91 7.74
N THR A 57 5.73 2.89 8.56
CA THR A 57 6.92 2.74 9.43
C THR A 57 8.04 1.95 8.74
N LEU A 58 7.69 0.91 7.98
CA LEU A 58 8.68 0.04 7.32
C LEU A 58 9.54 0.81 6.31
N TYR A 59 8.96 1.73 5.53
CA TYR A 59 9.72 2.55 4.57
C TYR A 59 10.72 3.50 5.23
N ALA A 60 10.51 3.87 6.50
CA ALA A 60 11.46 4.68 7.24
C ALA A 60 12.59 3.83 7.81
N VAL A 61 12.30 2.63 8.33
CA VAL A 61 13.23 1.81 9.12
C VAL A 61 13.94 0.75 8.27
N HIS A 62 13.24 0.14 7.33
CA HIS A 62 13.76 -0.98 6.53
C HIS A 62 13.98 -0.62 5.09
N ASP A 63 14.69 -1.50 4.38
CA ASP A 63 14.80 -1.43 2.93
C ASP A 63 14.60 -2.82 2.31
N ALA A 64 14.17 -2.85 1.05
CA ALA A 64 13.83 -4.07 0.32
C ALA A 64 14.71 -4.25 -0.90
N LEU A 65 14.70 -5.44 -1.53
CA LEU A 65 15.39 -5.63 -2.80
C LEU A 65 14.83 -4.70 -3.88
N LEU A 66 13.50 -4.66 -3.99
CA LEU A 66 12.75 -3.78 -4.88
C LEU A 66 11.64 -3.13 -4.05
N LYS A 67 11.35 -1.86 -4.29
CA LYS A 67 10.24 -1.16 -3.61
C LYS A 67 9.67 -0.04 -4.50
N PRO A 68 8.43 0.42 -4.23
CA PRO A 68 7.92 1.64 -4.85
C PRO A 68 8.80 2.85 -4.52
N MET A 69 9.23 3.52 -5.56
CA MET A 69 10.06 4.72 -5.53
C MET A 69 9.50 5.73 -6.54
N PRO A 70 9.95 6.99 -6.54
CA PRO A 70 9.56 7.95 -7.57
C PRO A 70 9.82 7.48 -9.01
N SER A 71 10.76 6.55 -9.20
CA SER A 71 11.10 5.96 -10.52
C SER A 71 10.17 4.81 -10.94
N GLY A 72 9.31 4.31 -10.07
CA GLY A 72 8.36 3.25 -10.41
C GLY A 72 8.00 2.33 -9.24
N PRO A 73 6.98 1.45 -9.44
CA PRO A 73 6.45 0.62 -8.36
C PRO A 73 7.36 -0.55 -7.94
N SER A 74 8.24 -1.00 -8.80
CA SER A 74 9.21 -2.07 -8.52
C SER A 74 10.63 -1.60 -8.82
N ALA A 75 10.97 -0.41 -8.32
CA ALA A 75 12.29 0.17 -8.54
C ALA A 75 13.38 -0.57 -7.77
N PRO A 76 14.59 -0.73 -8.36
CA PRO A 76 15.77 -1.25 -7.68
C PRO A 76 16.09 -0.45 -6.40
N SER A 77 16.20 -1.16 -5.27
CA SER A 77 16.53 -0.58 -3.96
C SER A 77 17.79 -1.24 -3.40
N LEU A 78 17.73 -2.18 -2.46
CA LEU A 78 18.93 -2.92 -2.03
C LEU A 78 19.54 -3.75 -3.16
N ALA A 79 18.72 -4.26 -4.10
CA ALA A 79 19.25 -4.74 -5.36
C ALA A 79 19.59 -3.56 -6.27
N GLU A 80 20.77 -3.57 -6.88
CA GLU A 80 21.12 -2.62 -7.94
C GLU A 80 20.63 -3.07 -9.30
N SER A 81 20.46 -4.39 -9.49
CA SER A 81 19.89 -5.01 -10.69
C SER A 81 19.32 -6.38 -10.39
N TRP A 82 18.51 -6.88 -11.32
CA TRP A 82 17.99 -8.24 -11.31
C TRP A 82 17.76 -8.77 -12.74
N THR A 83 17.81 -10.07 -12.90
CA THR A 83 17.58 -10.77 -14.17
C THR A 83 16.68 -11.98 -13.98
N VAL A 84 16.05 -12.42 -15.07
CA VAL A 84 15.24 -13.65 -15.13
C VAL A 84 15.83 -14.56 -16.20
N SER A 85 15.96 -15.85 -15.86
CA SER A 85 16.36 -16.86 -16.85
C SER A 85 15.33 -16.98 -17.99
N PRO A 86 15.75 -17.40 -19.21
CA PRO A 86 14.85 -17.50 -20.37
C PRO A 86 13.63 -18.39 -20.13
N ASN A 87 13.74 -19.40 -19.27
CA ASN A 87 12.65 -20.30 -18.91
C ASN A 87 11.80 -19.79 -17.73
N GLY A 88 12.05 -18.58 -17.21
CA GLY A 88 11.28 -17.98 -16.13
C GLY A 88 11.44 -18.64 -14.76
N LEU A 89 12.41 -19.56 -14.59
CA LEU A 89 12.56 -20.35 -13.36
C LEU A 89 13.57 -19.81 -12.36
N VAL A 90 14.46 -18.89 -12.78
CA VAL A 90 15.50 -18.33 -11.90
C VAL A 90 15.48 -16.82 -11.95
N TYR A 91 15.33 -16.21 -10.80
CA TYR A 91 15.47 -14.77 -10.60
C TYR A 91 16.76 -14.51 -9.83
N GLU A 92 17.71 -13.79 -10.43
CA GLU A 92 18.95 -13.41 -9.78
C GLU A 92 18.97 -11.94 -9.46
N PHE A 93 19.30 -11.60 -8.20
CA PHE A 93 19.45 -10.23 -7.72
C PHE A 93 20.89 -9.95 -7.37
N VAL A 94 21.38 -8.77 -7.76
CA VAL A 94 22.71 -8.26 -7.41
C VAL A 94 22.56 -7.14 -6.39
N LEU A 95 23.11 -7.32 -5.18
CA LEU A 95 23.01 -6.35 -4.09
C LEU A 95 23.99 -5.18 -4.26
N ARG A 96 23.61 -4.01 -3.81
CA ARG A 96 24.48 -2.81 -3.75
C ARG A 96 25.68 -3.03 -2.86
N ALA A 97 26.87 -2.71 -3.36
CA ALA A 97 28.12 -2.92 -2.64
C ALA A 97 28.24 -2.13 -1.32
N GLY A 98 27.55 -0.99 -1.20
CA GLY A 98 27.65 -0.08 -0.06
C GLY A 98 26.49 -0.15 0.94
N ALA A 99 25.46 -0.97 0.70
CA ALA A 99 24.30 -1.05 1.57
C ALA A 99 24.67 -1.59 2.96
N ARG A 100 24.19 -0.89 4.01
CA ARG A 100 24.43 -1.23 5.41
C ARG A 100 23.15 -1.19 6.22
N PHE A 101 23.12 -2.03 7.23
CA PHE A 101 22.14 -1.93 8.31
C PHE A 101 22.50 -0.83 9.32
N HIS A 102 21.55 -0.43 10.14
CA HIS A 102 21.71 0.61 11.18
C HIS A 102 22.79 0.27 12.21
N ASN A 103 23.08 -1.01 12.42
CA ASN A 103 24.17 -1.49 13.30
C ASN A 103 25.56 -1.46 12.64
N GLY A 104 25.64 -1.00 11.37
CA GLY A 104 26.88 -0.89 10.60
C GLY A 104 27.28 -2.12 9.80
N GLU A 105 26.62 -3.28 9.99
CA GLU A 105 26.86 -4.47 9.20
C GLU A 105 26.47 -4.27 7.73
N ARG A 106 27.15 -4.95 6.82
CA ARG A 106 26.80 -4.93 5.39
C ARG A 106 25.58 -5.81 5.14
N VAL A 107 24.70 -5.35 4.25
CA VAL A 107 23.63 -6.19 3.73
C VAL A 107 24.22 -7.22 2.78
N THR A 108 23.89 -8.50 3.01
CA THR A 108 24.39 -9.64 2.24
C THR A 108 23.30 -10.52 1.68
N ALA A 109 23.66 -11.39 0.75
CA ALA A 109 22.76 -12.39 0.17
C ALA A 109 22.24 -13.39 1.22
N GLU A 110 23.01 -13.65 2.30
CA GLU A 110 22.56 -14.46 3.43
C GLU A 110 21.41 -13.79 4.20
N ASP A 111 21.44 -12.47 4.36
CA ASP A 111 20.36 -11.72 5.01
C ASP A 111 19.08 -11.79 4.17
N VAL A 112 19.21 -11.73 2.84
CA VAL A 112 18.07 -11.87 1.90
C VAL A 112 17.43 -13.25 2.02
N LYS A 113 18.25 -14.32 1.96
CA LYS A 113 17.78 -15.69 2.12
C LYS A 113 17.07 -15.90 3.47
N PHE A 114 17.71 -15.48 4.56
CA PHE A 114 17.16 -15.54 5.90
C PHE A 114 15.82 -14.80 6.01
N SER A 115 15.74 -13.58 5.47
CA SER A 115 14.51 -12.77 5.53
C SER A 115 13.35 -13.44 4.80
N PHE A 116 13.60 -14.04 3.63
CA PHE A 116 12.59 -14.80 2.90
C PHE A 116 12.14 -16.07 3.64
N GLU A 117 13.08 -16.84 4.17
CA GLU A 117 12.77 -18.08 4.90
C GLU A 117 11.98 -17.81 6.18
N ARG A 118 12.31 -16.71 6.88
CA ARG A 118 11.63 -16.24 8.10
C ARG A 118 10.23 -15.68 7.81
N TYR A 119 9.97 -15.19 6.60
CA TYR A 119 8.72 -14.50 6.26
C TYR A 119 7.49 -15.40 6.43
N HIS A 120 6.48 -14.91 7.17
CA HIS A 120 5.19 -15.56 7.40
C HIS A 120 4.00 -14.57 7.36
N GLY A 121 4.21 -13.40 6.75
CA GLY A 121 3.18 -12.38 6.52
C GLY A 121 2.26 -12.68 5.34
N ALA A 122 1.65 -11.63 4.79
CA ALA A 122 0.71 -11.73 3.67
C ALA A 122 1.28 -12.49 2.48
N ASN A 123 0.52 -13.47 1.95
CA ASN A 123 0.91 -14.33 0.82
C ASN A 123 2.18 -15.20 1.04
N ALA A 124 2.62 -15.40 2.29
CA ALA A 124 3.78 -16.24 2.59
C ALA A 124 3.61 -17.67 2.05
N THR A 125 2.41 -18.27 2.20
CA THR A 125 2.09 -19.60 1.68
C THR A 125 2.29 -19.67 0.18
N ALA A 126 1.68 -18.76 -0.58
CA ALA A 126 1.82 -18.72 -2.04
C ALA A 126 3.27 -18.56 -2.48
N LEU A 127 4.04 -17.65 -1.85
CA LEU A 127 5.46 -17.46 -2.15
C LEU A 127 6.28 -18.74 -1.90
N LYS A 128 6.09 -19.40 -0.76
CA LYS A 128 6.82 -20.63 -0.40
C LYS A 128 6.38 -21.84 -1.22
N GLU A 129 5.13 -21.89 -1.67
CA GLU A 129 4.66 -22.91 -2.60
C GLU A 129 5.31 -22.81 -3.98
N HIS A 130 5.55 -21.62 -4.50
CA HIS A 130 6.16 -21.41 -5.82
C HIS A 130 7.69 -21.41 -5.80
N VAL A 131 8.32 -20.93 -4.72
CA VAL A 131 9.79 -20.93 -4.60
C VAL A 131 10.26 -22.29 -4.14
N ARG A 132 11.12 -22.93 -4.94
CA ARG A 132 11.76 -24.20 -4.59
C ARG A 132 12.89 -24.01 -3.58
N GLU A 133 13.75 -23.00 -3.82
CA GLU A 133 14.89 -22.69 -2.98
C GLU A 133 15.43 -21.28 -3.23
N VAL A 134 16.12 -20.74 -2.24
CA VAL A 134 16.91 -19.50 -2.37
C VAL A 134 18.38 -19.87 -2.20
N ARG A 135 19.18 -19.58 -3.24
CA ARG A 135 20.62 -19.86 -3.28
C ARG A 135 21.45 -18.60 -3.11
N VAL A 136 22.38 -18.63 -2.20
CA VAL A 136 23.43 -17.63 -2.07
C VAL A 136 24.56 -18.04 -3.01
N ILE A 137 24.86 -17.20 -4.01
CA ILE A 137 25.93 -17.44 -4.98
C ILE A 137 27.25 -16.85 -4.47
N ASP A 138 27.18 -15.63 -3.96
CA ASP A 138 28.26 -14.93 -3.26
C ASP A 138 27.64 -13.87 -2.31
N PRO A 139 28.43 -13.11 -1.55
CA PRO A 139 27.88 -12.14 -0.58
C PRO A 139 26.94 -11.08 -1.18
N ARG A 140 26.99 -10.87 -2.50
CA ARG A 140 26.15 -9.88 -3.19
C ARG A 140 25.17 -10.46 -4.20
N ARG A 141 25.20 -11.75 -4.49
CA ARG A 141 24.32 -12.39 -5.47
C ARG A 141 23.47 -13.47 -4.83
N VAL A 142 22.17 -13.36 -5.00
CA VAL A 142 21.18 -14.33 -4.52
C VAL A 142 20.25 -14.72 -5.67
N GLN A 143 19.94 -16.01 -5.76
CA GLN A 143 19.01 -16.58 -6.75
C GLN A 143 17.80 -17.18 -6.07
N PHE A 144 16.62 -16.86 -6.61
CA PHE A 144 15.36 -17.52 -6.30
C PHE A 144 15.05 -18.52 -7.41
N HIS A 145 14.99 -19.79 -7.08
CA HIS A 145 14.65 -20.87 -8.00
C HIS A 145 13.19 -21.24 -7.81
N LEU A 146 12.37 -21.06 -8.84
CA LEU A 146 10.96 -21.40 -8.84
C LEU A 146 10.72 -22.87 -9.23
N LYS A 147 9.61 -23.45 -8.79
CA LYS A 147 9.16 -24.80 -9.18
C LYS A 147 8.57 -24.79 -10.60
N GLU A 148 7.91 -23.70 -10.98
CA GLU A 148 7.32 -23.45 -12.30
C GLU A 148 7.45 -21.95 -12.64
N PRO A 149 7.38 -21.55 -13.90
CA PRO A 149 7.41 -20.15 -14.29
C PRO A 149 6.24 -19.40 -13.62
N TRP A 150 6.55 -18.28 -12.99
CA TRP A 150 5.56 -17.44 -12.33
C TRP A 150 5.82 -15.97 -12.62
N SER A 151 5.10 -15.42 -13.59
CA SER A 151 5.29 -14.05 -14.08
C SER A 151 5.07 -12.98 -13.01
N ASP A 152 4.29 -13.28 -11.97
CA ASP A 152 4.00 -12.35 -10.88
C ASP A 152 4.97 -12.44 -9.69
N PHE A 153 6.01 -13.27 -9.76
CA PHE A 153 6.96 -13.46 -8.66
C PHE A 153 7.50 -12.13 -8.12
N ILE A 154 7.96 -11.23 -9.01
CA ILE A 154 8.48 -9.90 -8.61
C ILE A 154 7.45 -9.07 -7.89
N VAL A 155 6.20 -9.14 -8.29
CA VAL A 155 5.09 -8.39 -7.68
C VAL A 155 4.78 -8.92 -6.29
N PHE A 156 4.77 -10.23 -6.10
CA PHE A 156 4.52 -10.87 -4.80
C PHE A 156 5.72 -10.75 -3.86
N TYR A 157 6.93 -10.91 -4.38
CA TYR A 157 8.14 -10.80 -3.60
C TYR A 157 8.55 -9.34 -3.34
N GLY A 158 8.21 -8.41 -4.23
CA GLY A 158 8.42 -6.98 -4.05
C GLY A 158 7.46 -6.38 -3.01
N THR A 159 7.74 -5.14 -2.60
CA THR A 159 6.95 -4.47 -1.56
C THR A 159 5.67 -3.80 -2.07
N THR A 160 5.27 -4.05 -3.31
CA THR A 160 4.02 -3.53 -3.87
C THR A 160 2.79 -4.31 -3.39
N ALA A 161 2.94 -5.57 -3.05
CA ALA A 161 1.83 -6.45 -2.65
C ALA A 161 2.04 -7.10 -1.28
N THR A 162 3.29 -7.32 -0.86
CA THR A 162 3.64 -8.01 0.40
C THR A 162 4.82 -7.33 1.10
N SER A 163 5.19 -7.83 2.27
CA SER A 163 6.42 -7.43 2.97
C SER A 163 7.58 -8.41 2.76
N ALA A 164 7.45 -9.37 1.85
CA ALA A 164 8.40 -10.45 1.68
C ALA A 164 9.80 -10.00 1.19
N GLY A 165 9.85 -8.90 0.47
CA GLY A 165 11.11 -8.37 -0.09
C GLY A 165 11.93 -7.49 0.84
N TRP A 166 11.43 -7.17 2.05
CA TRP A 166 12.18 -6.43 3.06
C TRP A 166 13.28 -7.29 3.67
N VAL A 167 14.47 -6.70 3.90
CA VAL A 167 15.64 -7.42 4.37
C VAL A 167 16.00 -6.99 5.78
N VAL A 168 16.23 -7.98 6.66
CA VAL A 168 16.65 -7.79 8.06
C VAL A 168 17.99 -8.46 8.31
N PRO A 169 18.80 -7.96 9.29
CA PRO A 169 20.12 -8.52 9.58
C PRO A 169 20.02 -9.87 10.30
N LYS A 170 20.39 -10.96 9.60
CA LYS A 170 20.32 -12.33 10.09
C LYS A 170 20.97 -12.50 11.48
N LYS A 171 22.23 -12.11 11.61
CA LYS A 171 23.01 -12.29 12.85
C LYS A 171 22.35 -11.58 14.04
N TYR A 172 21.84 -10.38 13.83
CA TYR A 172 21.19 -9.62 14.88
C TYR A 172 19.87 -10.28 15.30
N VAL A 173 19.03 -10.69 14.33
CA VAL A 173 17.77 -11.39 14.64
C VAL A 173 18.02 -12.71 15.35
N GLU A 174 18.99 -13.50 14.91
CA GLU A 174 19.38 -14.76 15.59
C GLU A 174 19.88 -14.52 17.03
N GLN A 175 20.56 -13.39 17.28
CA GLN A 175 21.05 -13.02 18.60
C GLN A 175 19.93 -12.60 19.57
N VAL A 176 18.98 -11.78 19.11
CA VAL A 176 17.96 -11.18 20.00
C VAL A 176 16.61 -11.90 19.98
N GLY A 177 16.39 -12.78 19.00
CA GLY A 177 15.13 -13.45 18.73
C GLY A 177 14.05 -12.52 18.18
N ASP A 178 12.91 -13.07 17.75
CA ASP A 178 11.82 -12.31 17.15
C ASP A 178 11.26 -11.24 18.08
N GLU A 179 11.04 -11.57 19.35
CA GLU A 179 10.52 -10.61 20.34
C GLU A 179 11.53 -9.50 20.68
N GLY A 180 12.82 -9.81 20.68
CA GLY A 180 13.88 -8.82 20.83
C GLY A 180 13.96 -7.89 19.63
N PHE A 181 13.84 -8.44 18.43
CA PHE A 181 13.82 -7.66 17.19
C PHE A 181 12.65 -6.67 17.13
N LYS A 182 11.44 -7.08 17.51
CA LYS A 182 10.26 -6.18 17.57
C LYS A 182 10.43 -5.02 18.54
N LYS A 183 11.20 -5.21 19.62
CA LYS A 183 11.47 -4.15 20.62
C LYS A 183 12.55 -3.17 20.16
N ALA A 184 13.55 -3.66 19.44
CA ALA A 184 14.69 -2.89 18.96
C ALA A 184 15.03 -3.27 17.50
N PRO A 185 14.17 -2.89 16.53
CA PRO A 185 14.38 -3.30 15.14
C PRO A 185 15.59 -2.59 14.53
N VAL A 186 16.39 -3.38 13.81
CA VAL A 186 17.53 -2.92 13.02
C VAL A 186 17.19 -3.14 11.55
N GLY A 187 17.13 -2.08 10.77
CA GLY A 187 16.86 -2.10 9.34
C GLY A 187 18.00 -1.50 8.52
N ALA A 188 17.75 -1.35 7.22
CA ALA A 188 18.65 -0.72 6.26
C ALA A 188 18.02 0.55 5.63
N GLY A 189 16.95 1.07 6.21
CA GLY A 189 16.21 2.24 5.73
C GLY A 189 16.87 3.58 6.05
N PRO A 190 16.26 4.71 5.62
CA PRO A 190 16.82 6.05 5.80
C PRO A 190 16.84 6.54 7.25
N TYR A 191 16.06 5.92 8.15
CA TYR A 191 15.99 6.29 9.56
C TYR A 191 16.12 5.06 10.46
N ARG A 192 16.80 5.23 11.60
CA ARG A 192 16.92 4.21 12.64
C ARG A 192 16.01 4.50 13.83
N VAL A 193 15.57 3.48 14.52
CA VAL A 193 14.73 3.60 15.71
C VAL A 193 15.58 4.14 16.88
N VAL A 194 15.06 5.19 17.54
CA VAL A 194 15.63 5.76 18.77
C VAL A 194 14.83 5.32 19.97
N SER A 195 13.50 5.45 19.89
CA SER A 195 12.60 5.00 20.94
C SER A 195 11.26 4.58 20.34
N PHE A 196 10.60 3.65 21.00
CA PHE A 196 9.29 3.20 20.65
C PHE A 196 8.45 2.97 21.90
N THR A 197 7.34 3.69 22.01
CA THR A 197 6.32 3.49 23.03
C THR A 197 5.07 2.95 22.32
N PRO A 198 4.76 1.65 22.43
CA PRO A 198 3.62 1.05 21.77
C PRO A 198 2.32 1.81 22.04
N GLY A 199 1.54 2.03 20.98
CA GLY A 199 0.28 2.77 21.04
C GLY A 199 0.42 4.28 21.14
N VAL A 200 1.61 4.81 21.35
CA VAL A 200 1.85 6.24 21.60
C VAL A 200 2.70 6.87 20.51
N GLU A 201 3.97 6.49 20.43
CA GLU A 201 4.93 7.20 19.60
C GLU A 201 6.10 6.30 19.16
N LEU A 202 6.56 6.51 17.91
CA LEU A 202 7.80 5.98 17.37
C LEU A 202 8.71 7.14 16.99
N GLN A 203 9.88 7.24 17.61
CA GLN A 203 10.91 8.23 17.30
C GLN A 203 12.05 7.63 16.50
N LEU A 204 12.38 8.29 15.41
CA LEU A 204 13.39 7.86 14.47
C LEU A 204 14.45 8.95 14.27
N GLU A 205 15.70 8.56 14.08
CA GLU A 205 16.83 9.43 13.77
C GLU A 205 17.37 9.12 12.38
N ALA A 206 17.75 10.14 11.63
CA ALA A 206 18.32 10.01 10.30
C ALA A 206 19.57 9.14 10.29
N PHE A 207 19.65 8.19 9.35
CA PHE A 207 20.79 7.31 9.14
C PHE A 207 21.71 7.84 8.05
N ASP A 208 22.92 8.29 8.44
CA ASP A 208 23.91 8.88 7.52
C ASP A 208 24.42 7.88 6.47
N GLY A 209 24.44 6.61 6.83
CA GLY A 209 24.88 5.52 5.98
C GLY A 209 23.86 5.04 4.95
N TYR A 210 22.71 5.72 4.81
CA TYR A 210 21.68 5.27 3.85
C TYR A 210 22.19 5.38 2.41
N TRP A 211 22.05 4.30 1.67
CA TRP A 211 22.68 4.13 0.35
C TRP A 211 22.20 5.14 -0.71
N ARG A 212 20.95 5.60 -0.64
CA ARG A 212 20.39 6.51 -1.64
C ARG A 212 20.83 7.95 -1.39
N LYS A 213 20.54 8.50 -0.23
CA LYS A 213 21.03 9.80 0.26
C LYS A 213 20.74 9.98 1.75
N ALA A 214 21.55 10.74 2.43
CA ALA A 214 21.30 11.12 3.81
C ALA A 214 20.01 11.95 3.92
N PRO A 215 19.11 11.62 4.87
CA PRO A 215 17.89 12.41 5.10
C PRO A 215 18.20 13.85 5.51
N SER A 216 17.39 14.82 5.08
CA SER A 216 17.56 16.23 5.43
C SER A 216 16.88 16.63 6.75
N VAL A 217 15.91 15.86 7.22
CA VAL A 217 15.28 16.03 8.55
C VAL A 217 15.97 15.14 9.55
N LYS A 218 16.41 15.71 10.70
CA LYS A 218 17.19 14.98 11.70
C LYS A 218 16.38 13.90 12.40
N ARG A 219 15.11 14.17 12.73
CA ARG A 219 14.22 13.26 13.45
C ARG A 219 12.85 13.19 12.78
N LEU A 220 12.34 11.96 12.61
CA LEU A 220 10.94 11.69 12.31
C LEU A 220 10.26 11.13 13.55
N VAL A 221 9.05 11.63 13.82
CA VAL A 221 8.22 11.14 14.91
C VAL A 221 6.88 10.74 14.34
N PHE A 222 6.48 9.48 14.53
CA PHE A 222 5.12 9.03 14.26
C PHE A 222 4.36 8.98 15.58
N ARG A 223 3.30 9.77 15.69
CA ARG A 223 2.45 9.83 16.87
C ARG A 223 1.09 9.22 16.58
N SER A 224 0.70 8.25 17.42
CA SER A 224 -0.61 7.60 17.30
C SER A 224 -1.70 8.56 17.78
N LEU A 225 -2.55 9.04 16.88
CA LEU A 225 -3.75 9.82 17.15
C LEU A 225 -4.91 9.24 16.32
N PRO A 226 -5.55 8.14 16.76
CA PRO A 226 -6.55 7.43 15.95
C PRO A 226 -7.79 8.26 15.64
N ASP A 227 -8.18 9.16 16.52
CA ASP A 227 -9.30 10.07 16.28
C ASP A 227 -8.93 11.19 15.28
N GLU A 228 -9.77 11.39 14.28
CA GLU A 228 -9.51 12.31 13.17
C GLU A 228 -9.55 13.78 13.60
N THR A 229 -10.50 14.13 14.45
CA THR A 229 -10.66 15.51 14.94
C THR A 229 -9.49 15.90 15.83
N THR A 230 -9.00 14.95 16.65
CA THR A 230 -7.79 15.12 17.47
C THR A 230 -6.55 15.33 16.59
N ARG A 231 -6.41 14.58 15.46
CA ARG A 231 -5.30 14.80 14.52
C ARG A 231 -5.36 16.19 13.88
N ALA A 232 -6.53 16.61 13.42
CA ALA A 232 -6.72 17.93 12.84
C ALA A 232 -6.47 19.06 13.83
N ALA A 233 -6.94 18.91 15.08
CA ALA A 233 -6.69 19.87 16.15
C ALA A 233 -5.19 19.97 16.48
N ALA A 234 -4.46 18.85 16.55
CA ALA A 234 -3.02 18.85 16.78
C ALA A 234 -2.26 19.56 15.64
N LEU A 235 -2.69 19.36 14.38
CA LEU A 235 -2.11 20.06 13.22
C LEU A 235 -2.36 21.58 13.31
N LYS A 236 -3.58 22.03 13.67
CA LYS A 236 -3.93 23.44 13.81
C LYS A 236 -3.13 24.14 14.89
N ARG A 237 -2.83 23.45 16.00
CA ARG A 237 -1.98 23.99 17.09
C ARG A 237 -0.48 23.96 16.77
N GLY A 238 -0.08 23.24 15.70
CA GLY A 238 1.34 23.05 15.37
C GLY A 238 2.03 21.98 16.23
N ASP A 239 1.28 21.14 16.96
CA ASP A 239 1.81 20.01 17.73
C ASP A 239 2.35 18.89 16.83
N VAL A 240 1.83 18.84 15.59
CA VAL A 240 2.27 17.93 14.53
C VAL A 240 2.39 18.68 13.22
N ASP A 241 3.24 18.17 12.33
CA ASP A 241 3.50 18.76 11.01
C ASP A 241 2.62 18.17 9.90
N ILE A 242 2.22 16.91 10.06
CA ILE A 242 1.37 16.17 9.14
C ILE A 242 0.24 15.50 9.92
N ALA A 243 -1.00 15.74 9.51
CA ALA A 243 -2.17 14.94 9.90
C ALA A 243 -2.49 13.95 8.78
N TYR A 244 -2.18 12.68 9.03
CA TYR A 244 -2.35 11.63 8.03
C TYR A 244 -3.80 11.14 8.02
N PHE A 245 -4.36 10.97 6.81
CA PHE A 245 -5.70 10.44 6.58
C PHE A 245 -6.81 11.28 7.24
N LEU A 246 -7.31 12.25 6.46
CA LEU A 246 -8.47 13.08 6.80
C LEU A 246 -9.60 12.81 5.80
N ASN A 247 -10.83 12.90 6.25
CA ASN A 247 -12.01 12.75 5.42
C ASN A 247 -12.88 14.01 5.46
N GLY A 248 -13.69 14.17 4.44
CA GLY A 248 -14.83 15.06 4.30
C GLY A 248 -14.79 16.36 5.13
N PRO A 249 -15.69 16.51 6.11
CA PRO A 249 -15.83 17.75 6.86
C PRO A 249 -14.55 18.20 7.60
N VAL A 250 -13.79 17.24 8.18
CA VAL A 250 -12.55 17.54 8.91
C VAL A 250 -11.45 18.02 7.98
N ALA A 251 -11.34 17.41 6.79
CA ALA A 251 -10.41 17.87 5.76
C ALA A 251 -10.77 19.29 5.27
N GLU A 252 -12.07 19.58 5.11
CA GLU A 252 -12.56 20.90 4.73
C GLU A 252 -12.21 21.96 5.78
N GLU A 253 -12.33 21.64 7.06
CA GLU A 253 -11.93 22.53 8.15
C GLU A 253 -10.42 22.85 8.11
N VAL A 254 -9.58 21.85 7.87
CA VAL A 254 -8.13 22.03 7.69
C VAL A 254 -7.85 22.91 6.46
N ARG A 255 -8.55 22.70 5.34
CA ARG A 255 -8.41 23.48 4.11
C ARG A 255 -8.68 24.97 4.32
N ARG A 256 -9.67 25.31 5.18
CA ARG A 256 -10.03 26.69 5.52
C ARG A 256 -9.13 27.33 6.58
N THR A 257 -8.28 26.57 7.24
CA THR A 257 -7.39 27.10 8.27
C THR A 257 -6.18 27.77 7.64
N PRO A 258 -5.95 29.08 7.88
CA PRO A 258 -4.81 29.80 7.32
C PRO A 258 -3.46 29.13 7.64
N GLY A 259 -2.58 29.07 6.65
CA GLY A 259 -1.26 28.46 6.78
C GLY A 259 -1.22 26.94 6.68
N LEU A 260 -2.35 26.25 6.74
CA LEU A 260 -2.44 24.81 6.48
C LEU A 260 -2.77 24.56 5.00
N ARG A 261 -2.41 23.37 4.53
CA ARG A 261 -2.77 22.92 3.19
C ARG A 261 -3.20 21.45 3.20
N LEU A 262 -4.06 21.09 2.27
CA LEU A 262 -4.37 19.68 2.01
C LEU A 262 -3.45 19.16 0.90
N MET A 263 -3.04 17.92 1.03
CA MET A 263 -2.43 17.13 -0.03
C MET A 263 -3.19 15.82 -0.17
N ALA A 264 -3.64 15.53 -1.39
CA ALA A 264 -4.35 14.31 -1.70
C ALA A 264 -3.62 13.53 -2.78
N VAL A 265 -3.58 12.21 -2.62
CA VAL A 265 -3.06 11.29 -3.63
C VAL A 265 -4.12 10.25 -3.90
N ARG A 266 -4.53 10.12 -5.17
CA ARG A 266 -5.38 9.01 -5.56
C ARG A 266 -4.60 7.71 -5.40
N SER A 267 -5.10 6.83 -4.56
CA SER A 267 -4.44 5.57 -4.24
C SER A 267 -4.95 4.44 -5.13
N ASN A 268 -4.21 3.35 -5.14
CA ASN A 268 -4.65 2.07 -5.68
C ASN A 268 -5.53 1.25 -4.69
N THR A 269 -6.15 1.91 -3.70
CA THR A 269 -7.18 1.32 -2.85
C THR A 269 -8.55 1.59 -3.46
N VAL A 270 -9.22 0.54 -3.93
CA VAL A 270 -10.62 0.64 -4.36
C VAL A 270 -11.54 0.29 -3.22
N PHE A 271 -12.50 1.18 -2.94
CA PHE A 271 -13.64 0.90 -2.07
C PHE A 271 -14.81 0.39 -2.90
N PHE A 272 -15.45 -0.65 -2.40
CA PHE A 272 -16.54 -1.33 -3.08
C PHE A 272 -17.53 -1.97 -2.10
N LEU A 273 -18.71 -2.24 -2.56
CA LEU A 273 -19.64 -3.15 -1.91
C LEU A 273 -19.29 -4.58 -2.31
N ASP A 274 -19.02 -5.42 -1.32
CA ASP A 274 -18.87 -6.88 -1.48
C ASP A 274 -20.20 -7.52 -1.10
N PHE A 275 -20.90 -8.06 -2.08
CA PHE A 275 -22.18 -8.74 -1.90
C PHE A 275 -21.96 -10.19 -1.44
N ARG A 276 -21.39 -10.39 -0.24
CA ARG A 276 -21.09 -11.73 0.26
C ARG A 276 -22.33 -12.64 0.33
N GLY A 277 -23.48 -12.05 0.64
CA GLY A 277 -24.77 -12.74 0.62
C GLY A 277 -25.13 -13.37 -0.74
N GLN A 278 -24.50 -12.98 -1.86
CA GLN A 278 -24.76 -13.62 -3.17
C GLN A 278 -24.39 -15.11 -3.19
N TRP A 279 -23.57 -15.55 -2.25
CA TRP A 279 -23.12 -16.94 -2.09
C TRP A 279 -23.89 -17.68 -0.98
N GLU A 280 -24.87 -17.03 -0.34
CA GLU A 280 -25.67 -17.58 0.76
C GLU A 280 -27.06 -18.01 0.26
N ALA A 281 -27.47 -19.26 0.55
CA ALA A 281 -28.77 -19.77 0.14
C ALA A 281 -29.93 -18.92 0.72
N GLY A 282 -30.88 -18.56 -0.12
CA GLY A 282 -32.07 -17.77 0.26
C GLY A 282 -31.82 -16.27 0.44
N SER A 283 -30.58 -15.80 0.24
CA SER A 283 -30.26 -14.38 0.32
C SER A 283 -30.78 -13.63 -0.92
N PRO A 284 -31.39 -12.44 -0.76
CA PRO A 284 -31.83 -11.62 -1.90
C PRO A 284 -30.64 -11.16 -2.78
N TRP A 285 -29.44 -11.15 -2.25
CA TRP A 285 -28.24 -10.82 -3.00
C TRP A 285 -27.84 -11.85 -4.06
N GLN A 286 -28.44 -13.06 -4.06
CA GLN A 286 -28.26 -14.05 -5.14
C GLN A 286 -28.76 -13.53 -6.49
N ASP A 287 -29.85 -12.74 -6.48
CA ASP A 287 -30.38 -12.15 -7.71
C ASP A 287 -29.50 -10.98 -8.18
N GLN A 288 -28.94 -11.11 -9.37
CA GLN A 288 -28.13 -10.08 -9.99
C GLN A 288 -28.87 -8.75 -10.16
N ARG A 289 -30.22 -8.78 -10.36
CA ARG A 289 -31.04 -7.56 -10.49
C ARG A 289 -31.04 -6.76 -9.19
N VAL A 290 -31.05 -7.44 -8.04
CA VAL A 290 -30.94 -6.78 -6.71
C VAL A 290 -29.56 -6.14 -6.54
N ARG A 291 -28.48 -6.83 -6.90
CA ARG A 291 -27.12 -6.25 -6.85
C ARG A 291 -26.97 -5.06 -7.79
N THR A 292 -27.54 -5.17 -8.99
CA THR A 292 -27.53 -4.06 -9.97
C THR A 292 -28.33 -2.88 -9.46
N ALA A 293 -29.50 -3.11 -8.87
CA ALA A 293 -30.31 -2.06 -8.26
C ALA A 293 -29.57 -1.34 -7.13
N ALA A 294 -28.87 -2.10 -6.27
CA ALA A 294 -28.03 -1.51 -5.22
C ALA A 294 -26.92 -0.61 -5.79
N SER A 295 -26.27 -1.05 -6.86
CA SER A 295 -25.23 -0.25 -7.52
C SER A 295 -25.76 1.03 -8.16
N LEU A 296 -26.92 0.95 -8.85
CA LEU A 296 -27.60 2.09 -9.49
C LEU A 296 -28.17 3.10 -8.47
N ALA A 297 -28.45 2.65 -7.25
CA ALA A 297 -29.01 3.50 -6.19
C ALA A 297 -27.99 4.53 -5.66
N ILE A 298 -26.70 4.35 -5.86
CA ILE A 298 -25.63 5.12 -5.19
C ILE A 298 -25.17 6.26 -6.07
N ASP A 299 -25.34 7.49 -5.60
CA ASP A 299 -24.72 8.68 -6.21
C ASP A 299 -23.26 8.82 -5.79
N ARG A 300 -22.37 8.21 -6.57
CA ARG A 300 -20.93 8.19 -6.32
C ARG A 300 -20.30 9.58 -6.40
N ARG A 301 -20.86 10.51 -7.19
CA ARG A 301 -20.37 11.88 -7.30
C ARG A 301 -20.66 12.68 -6.05
N ALA A 302 -21.93 12.70 -5.64
CA ALA A 302 -22.32 13.37 -4.40
C ALA A 302 -21.57 12.82 -3.18
N MET A 303 -21.41 11.49 -3.09
CA MET A 303 -20.59 10.88 -2.04
C MET A 303 -19.12 11.29 -2.10
N ASN A 304 -18.51 11.33 -3.30
CA ASN A 304 -17.12 11.76 -3.45
C ASN A 304 -16.94 13.22 -3.00
N ASP A 305 -17.85 14.09 -3.37
CA ASP A 305 -17.79 15.51 -2.98
C ASP A 305 -17.92 15.68 -1.46
N ALA A 306 -18.83 14.93 -0.82
CA ALA A 306 -19.03 15.00 0.62
C ALA A 306 -17.91 14.35 1.44
N GLU A 307 -17.51 13.13 1.09
CA GLU A 307 -16.60 12.29 1.91
C GLU A 307 -15.13 12.46 1.53
N GLN A 308 -14.85 12.83 0.27
CA GLN A 308 -13.50 12.88 -0.28
C GLN A 308 -13.13 14.23 -0.88
N LEU A 309 -13.98 15.27 -0.73
CA LEU A 309 -13.82 16.61 -1.32
C LEU A 309 -13.51 16.58 -2.83
N GLY A 310 -14.05 15.60 -3.56
CA GLY A 310 -13.79 15.38 -4.98
C GLY A 310 -12.45 14.73 -5.32
N PHE A 311 -11.61 14.40 -4.33
CA PHE A 311 -10.26 13.84 -4.57
C PHE A 311 -10.25 12.37 -4.97
N ALA A 312 -11.28 11.59 -4.64
CA ALA A 312 -11.34 10.20 -5.04
C ALA A 312 -11.60 10.03 -6.54
N GLY A 313 -11.19 8.90 -7.09
CA GLY A 313 -11.44 8.53 -8.48
C GLY A 313 -12.63 7.59 -8.60
N ILE A 314 -13.79 8.06 -9.06
CA ILE A 314 -14.96 7.22 -9.29
C ILE A 314 -14.60 6.13 -10.32
N THR A 315 -14.92 4.87 -10.03
CA THR A 315 -14.55 3.71 -10.86
C THR A 315 -15.67 2.67 -10.91
N GLY A 316 -15.75 1.92 -12.01
CA GLY A 316 -16.61 0.74 -12.17
C GLY A 316 -15.85 -0.59 -12.00
N ASN A 317 -14.56 -0.53 -11.63
CA ASN A 317 -13.72 -1.72 -11.52
C ASN A 317 -13.14 -1.86 -10.10
N VAL A 318 -13.05 -3.10 -9.60
CA VAL A 318 -12.34 -3.43 -8.34
C VAL A 318 -10.82 -3.44 -8.51
N VAL A 319 -10.34 -3.46 -9.76
CA VAL A 319 -8.92 -3.31 -10.10
C VAL A 319 -8.63 -1.84 -10.31
N PRO A 320 -7.74 -1.21 -9.51
CA PRO A 320 -7.35 0.19 -9.67
C PRO A 320 -6.74 0.46 -11.04
N ARG A 321 -7.05 1.62 -11.62
CA ARG A 321 -6.58 2.03 -12.96
C ARG A 321 -5.06 2.14 -13.08
N SER A 322 -4.37 2.34 -11.96
CA SER A 322 -2.90 2.46 -11.91
C SER A 322 -2.17 1.12 -11.98
N LEU A 323 -2.88 0.00 -11.84
CA LEU A 323 -2.26 -1.31 -11.88
C LEU A 323 -2.07 -1.78 -13.32
N GLU A 324 -0.97 -2.49 -13.57
CA GLU A 324 -0.75 -3.16 -14.84
C GLU A 324 -1.90 -4.13 -15.14
N PHE A 325 -2.34 -4.21 -16.38
CA PHE A 325 -3.49 -4.99 -16.88
C PHE A 325 -4.86 -4.55 -16.30
N ALA A 326 -4.96 -3.33 -15.75
CA ALA A 326 -6.25 -2.80 -15.36
C ALA A 326 -7.09 -2.43 -16.58
N LEU A 327 -8.34 -2.86 -16.58
CA LEU A 327 -9.33 -2.45 -17.57
C LEU A 327 -10.07 -1.23 -17.05
N THR A 328 -10.17 -0.19 -17.85
CA THR A 328 -11.07 0.93 -17.54
C THR A 328 -12.52 0.49 -17.74
N ILE A 329 -13.28 0.50 -16.66
CA ILE A 329 -14.72 0.23 -16.65
C ILE A 329 -15.41 1.46 -16.06
N ASP A 330 -16.41 1.98 -16.79
CA ASP A 330 -17.21 3.09 -16.31
C ASP A 330 -18.07 2.66 -15.10
N PRO A 331 -18.23 3.53 -14.11
CA PRO A 331 -19.12 3.26 -12.98
C PRO A 331 -20.56 3.20 -13.43
N ASP A 332 -21.36 2.40 -12.72
CA ASP A 332 -22.81 2.44 -12.91
C ASP A 332 -23.34 3.86 -12.69
N PRO A 333 -24.27 4.35 -13.53
CA PRO A 333 -24.89 5.65 -13.35
C PRO A 333 -25.77 5.67 -12.11
N TYR A 334 -25.95 6.83 -11.50
CA TYR A 334 -27.00 7.03 -10.50
C TYR A 334 -28.37 7.03 -11.17
N ASP A 335 -29.15 5.96 -10.98
CA ASP A 335 -30.49 5.81 -11.56
C ASP A 335 -31.43 5.07 -10.56
N PRO A 336 -31.96 5.81 -9.57
CA PRO A 336 -32.85 5.21 -8.57
C PRO A 336 -34.19 4.75 -9.18
N THR A 337 -34.62 5.30 -10.32
CA THR A 337 -35.85 4.86 -11.00
C THR A 337 -35.66 3.48 -11.60
N ARG A 338 -34.57 3.24 -12.30
CA ARG A 338 -34.21 1.93 -12.83
C ARG A 338 -33.95 0.93 -11.70
N ALA A 339 -33.32 1.36 -10.60
CA ALA A 339 -33.12 0.51 -9.43
C ALA A 339 -34.44 -0.04 -8.88
N LYS A 340 -35.43 0.84 -8.67
CA LYS A 340 -36.79 0.42 -8.20
C LYS A 340 -37.46 -0.54 -9.19
N ARG A 341 -37.35 -0.32 -10.48
CA ARG A 341 -37.90 -1.23 -11.51
C ARG A 341 -37.27 -2.62 -11.43
N LEU A 342 -35.89 -2.69 -11.34
CA LEU A 342 -35.19 -3.96 -11.20
C LEU A 342 -35.59 -4.73 -9.93
N LEU A 343 -35.82 -4.02 -8.82
CA LEU A 343 -36.32 -4.64 -7.60
C LEU A 343 -37.74 -5.22 -7.78
N ALA A 344 -38.61 -4.49 -8.47
CA ALA A 344 -39.96 -5.00 -8.78
C ALA A 344 -39.91 -6.25 -9.67
N GLU A 345 -39.07 -6.23 -10.72
CA GLU A 345 -38.83 -7.38 -11.60
C GLU A 345 -38.19 -8.58 -10.86
N ALA A 346 -37.40 -8.33 -9.81
CA ALA A 346 -36.83 -9.36 -8.93
C ALA A 346 -37.85 -9.90 -7.87
N GLY A 347 -39.08 -9.40 -7.86
CA GLY A 347 -40.16 -9.82 -6.92
C GLY A 347 -40.26 -8.96 -5.66
N PHE A 348 -39.58 -7.80 -5.60
CA PHE A 348 -39.57 -6.91 -4.44
C PHE A 348 -40.18 -5.52 -4.72
N PRO A 349 -41.45 -5.42 -5.24
CA PRO A 349 -42.01 -4.11 -5.62
C PRO A 349 -42.26 -3.17 -4.43
N ARG A 350 -42.31 -3.71 -3.19
CA ARG A 350 -42.45 -2.94 -1.93
C ARG A 350 -41.12 -2.80 -1.18
N GLY A 351 -39.99 -3.13 -1.82
CA GLY A 351 -38.69 -3.21 -1.20
C GLY A 351 -38.48 -4.53 -0.44
N LEU A 352 -37.28 -4.65 0.13
CA LEU A 352 -36.81 -5.85 0.83
C LEU A 352 -35.99 -5.49 2.05
N ASP A 353 -35.89 -6.43 2.99
CA ASP A 353 -34.87 -6.45 4.03
C ASP A 353 -33.65 -7.27 3.49
N ALA A 354 -32.53 -6.62 3.34
CA ALA A 354 -31.33 -7.20 2.74
C ALA A 354 -30.30 -7.65 3.79
N GLY A 355 -30.68 -7.62 5.08
CA GLY A 355 -29.87 -8.11 6.19
C GLY A 355 -28.72 -7.18 6.59
N ASP A 356 -27.64 -7.79 7.05
CA ASP A 356 -26.51 -7.08 7.64
C ASP A 356 -25.68 -6.33 6.61
N PHE A 357 -25.22 -5.14 7.02
CA PHE A 357 -24.27 -4.30 6.30
C PHE A 357 -23.11 -3.94 7.21
N THR A 358 -21.95 -4.59 7.02
CA THR A 358 -20.78 -4.42 7.87
C THR A 358 -19.87 -3.35 7.31
N ILE A 359 -19.47 -2.41 8.17
CA ILE A 359 -18.53 -1.32 7.90
C ILE A 359 -17.48 -1.23 9.00
N ALA A 360 -16.36 -0.53 8.73
CA ALA A 360 -15.32 -0.31 9.72
C ALA A 360 -14.89 1.17 9.77
N PRO A 361 -14.46 1.69 10.93
CA PRO A 361 -13.85 3.00 11.03
C PRO A 361 -12.63 3.14 10.10
N PRO A 362 -12.39 4.33 9.54
CA PRO A 362 -13.13 5.59 9.68
C PRO A 362 -14.13 5.84 8.52
N TYR A 363 -14.86 4.84 8.08
CA TYR A 363 -15.72 4.89 6.88
C TYR A 363 -17.21 4.89 7.23
N GLU A 364 -17.56 5.22 8.47
CA GLU A 364 -18.93 5.23 8.97
C GLU A 364 -19.81 6.16 8.13
N GLY A 365 -19.36 7.40 7.88
CA GLY A 365 -20.13 8.38 7.08
C GLY A 365 -20.43 7.87 5.67
N ALA A 366 -19.45 7.28 4.99
CA ALA A 366 -19.67 6.67 3.68
C ALA A 366 -20.62 5.46 3.75
N GLY A 367 -20.52 4.63 4.79
CA GLY A 367 -21.41 3.50 5.01
C GLY A 367 -22.87 3.93 5.27
N GLU A 368 -23.08 4.95 6.10
CA GLU A 368 -24.38 5.55 6.37
C GLU A 368 -24.99 6.18 5.10
N ALA A 369 -24.20 6.90 4.32
CA ALA A 369 -24.64 7.46 3.04
C ALA A 369 -25.10 6.35 2.08
N ILE A 370 -24.35 5.26 1.96
CA ILE A 370 -24.72 4.09 1.16
C ILE A 370 -26.06 3.49 1.66
N ALA A 371 -26.20 3.27 2.96
CA ALA A 371 -27.44 2.73 3.53
C ALA A 371 -28.64 3.62 3.23
N ASN A 372 -28.50 4.94 3.28
CA ASN A 372 -29.53 5.91 2.94
C ASN A 372 -29.91 5.83 1.45
N TYR A 373 -28.94 5.72 0.54
CA TYR A 373 -29.19 5.53 -0.88
C TYR A 373 -29.92 4.21 -1.17
N LEU A 374 -29.53 3.13 -0.51
CA LEU A 374 -30.20 1.83 -0.62
C LEU A 374 -31.64 1.91 -0.10
N ALA A 375 -31.87 2.52 1.06
CA ALA A 375 -33.21 2.70 1.63
C ALA A 375 -34.14 3.53 0.73
N ALA A 376 -33.63 4.55 0.03
CA ALA A 376 -34.39 5.40 -0.89
C ALA A 376 -34.95 4.63 -2.09
N VAL A 377 -34.40 3.49 -2.45
CA VAL A 377 -34.91 2.59 -3.50
C VAL A 377 -35.68 1.38 -2.93
N GLY A 378 -35.70 1.23 -1.60
CA GLY A 378 -36.45 0.14 -0.92
C GLY A 378 -35.59 -1.02 -0.45
N ILE A 379 -34.23 -0.93 -0.54
CA ILE A 379 -33.31 -1.93 0.03
C ILE A 379 -32.94 -1.49 1.45
N ARG A 380 -33.50 -2.19 2.46
CA ARG A 380 -33.21 -1.91 3.88
C ARG A 380 -32.07 -2.81 4.34
N VAL A 381 -31.05 -2.21 4.95
CA VAL A 381 -29.90 -2.91 5.53
C VAL A 381 -29.74 -2.53 7.01
N LYS A 382 -29.17 -3.42 7.80
CA LYS A 382 -28.82 -3.17 9.20
C LYS A 382 -27.31 -2.93 9.31
N ILE A 383 -26.94 -1.69 9.62
CA ILE A 383 -25.53 -1.32 9.78
C ILE A 383 -24.93 -1.98 11.02
N HIS A 384 -23.77 -2.60 10.86
CA HIS A 384 -22.91 -3.12 11.91
C HIS A 384 -21.52 -2.48 11.76
N THR A 385 -21.20 -1.53 12.66
CA THR A 385 -19.84 -1.00 12.75
C THR A 385 -18.98 -1.96 13.53
N MET A 386 -17.92 -2.45 12.91
CA MET A 386 -16.96 -3.38 13.52
C MET A 386 -15.62 -2.69 13.72
N GLU A 387 -14.96 -2.90 14.87
CA GLU A 387 -13.62 -2.40 15.11
C GLU A 387 -12.68 -2.81 13.95
N ARG A 388 -11.81 -1.90 13.53
CA ARG A 388 -11.01 -2.02 12.30
C ARG A 388 -10.16 -3.30 12.24
N ALA A 389 -9.44 -3.65 13.31
CA ALA A 389 -8.60 -4.85 13.31
C ALA A 389 -9.45 -6.12 13.27
N ALA A 390 -10.58 -6.13 14.00
CA ALA A 390 -11.54 -7.23 13.96
C ALA A 390 -12.17 -7.38 12.57
N PHE A 391 -12.50 -6.28 11.90
CA PHE A 391 -13.04 -6.29 10.54
C PHE A 391 -12.06 -6.94 9.55
N PHE A 392 -10.81 -6.46 9.48
CA PHE A 392 -9.81 -6.98 8.56
C PHE A 392 -9.31 -8.39 8.91
N SER A 393 -9.48 -8.83 10.15
CA SER A 393 -9.26 -10.24 10.54
C SER A 393 -10.46 -11.13 10.16
N SER A 394 -11.70 -10.64 10.32
CA SER A 394 -12.92 -11.42 10.07
C SER A 394 -13.22 -11.61 8.58
N TRP A 395 -12.87 -10.62 7.75
CA TRP A 395 -13.15 -10.66 6.31
C TRP A 395 -12.50 -11.85 5.61
N PRO A 396 -11.16 -12.06 5.70
CA PRO A 396 -10.51 -13.22 5.08
C PRO A 396 -10.90 -14.55 5.72
N GLN A 397 -11.38 -14.55 6.98
CA GLN A 397 -11.88 -15.76 7.65
C GLN A 397 -13.30 -16.13 7.21
N GLY A 398 -13.93 -15.39 6.29
CA GLY A 398 -15.29 -15.66 5.82
C GLY A 398 -16.38 -15.42 6.87
N LYS A 399 -16.07 -14.69 7.96
CA LYS A 399 -17.01 -14.42 9.06
C LYS A 399 -17.97 -13.26 8.77
N LEU A 400 -17.64 -12.38 7.81
CA LEU A 400 -18.53 -11.30 7.39
C LEU A 400 -19.60 -11.87 6.44
N LYS A 401 -20.85 -11.46 6.64
CA LYS A 401 -22.03 -11.93 5.92
C LYS A 401 -22.76 -10.76 5.25
N GLY A 402 -23.77 -11.09 4.42
CA GLY A 402 -24.63 -10.11 3.79
C GLY A 402 -23.88 -9.13 2.89
N LEU A 403 -23.92 -7.85 3.24
CA LEU A 403 -23.25 -6.76 2.54
C LEU A 403 -22.06 -6.24 3.34
N VAL A 404 -20.94 -6.00 2.67
CA VAL A 404 -19.74 -5.44 3.30
C VAL A 404 -19.29 -4.23 2.50
N PHE A 405 -19.00 -3.10 3.16
CA PHE A 405 -18.32 -1.97 2.55
C PHE A 405 -16.88 -1.92 3.04
N GLY A 406 -15.95 -2.08 2.11
CA GLY A 406 -14.53 -2.08 2.44
C GLY A 406 -13.66 -1.67 1.28
N GLY A 407 -12.42 -1.33 1.62
CA GLY A 407 -11.39 -1.00 0.66
C GLY A 407 -10.20 -1.92 0.80
N LEU A 408 -9.68 -2.39 -0.33
CA LEU A 408 -8.45 -3.17 -0.36
C LEU A 408 -7.32 -2.35 -0.98
N GLY A 409 -6.19 -2.37 -0.30
CA GLY A 409 -4.96 -1.66 -0.67
C GLY A 409 -4.24 -2.26 -1.88
N PRO A 410 -2.98 -1.91 -2.07
CA PRO A 410 -2.22 -2.30 -3.25
C PRO A 410 -2.11 -3.81 -3.41
N ALA A 411 -2.10 -4.25 -4.64
CA ALA A 411 -2.00 -5.64 -5.02
C ALA A 411 -1.01 -5.86 -6.19
N GLY A 412 -0.11 -4.93 -6.44
CA GLY A 412 0.93 -5.06 -7.45
C GLY A 412 0.45 -4.91 -8.90
N ASN A 413 -0.39 -5.80 -9.41
CA ASN A 413 -1.02 -5.74 -10.73
C ASN A 413 -2.46 -6.31 -10.70
N ALA A 414 -3.15 -6.34 -11.86
CA ALA A 414 -4.51 -6.86 -11.95
C ALA A 414 -4.61 -8.34 -11.56
N ALA A 415 -3.64 -9.18 -11.95
CA ALA A 415 -3.66 -10.60 -11.62
C ALA A 415 -3.61 -10.82 -10.11
N THR A 416 -2.71 -10.12 -9.40
CA THR A 416 -2.61 -10.21 -7.94
C THR A 416 -3.85 -9.66 -7.22
N ARG A 417 -4.46 -8.60 -7.76
CA ARG A 417 -5.74 -8.09 -7.26
C ARG A 417 -6.87 -9.12 -7.41
N LEU A 418 -6.97 -9.76 -8.56
CA LEU A 418 -7.99 -10.78 -8.83
C LEU A 418 -7.73 -12.05 -8.01
N ALA A 419 -6.47 -12.41 -7.78
CA ALA A 419 -6.07 -13.53 -6.94
C ALA A 419 -6.64 -13.43 -5.52
N ILE A 420 -6.66 -12.24 -4.94
CA ILE A 420 -7.14 -12.04 -3.56
C ILE A 420 -8.66 -11.89 -3.44
N LEU A 421 -9.39 -11.57 -4.54
CA LEU A 421 -10.81 -11.22 -4.52
C LEU A 421 -11.74 -12.25 -5.14
N ALA A 422 -11.30 -12.95 -6.20
CA ALA A 422 -12.22 -13.62 -7.12
C ALA A 422 -11.83 -15.05 -7.49
N VAL A 423 -10.71 -15.59 -6.98
CA VAL A 423 -10.27 -16.97 -7.28
C VAL A 423 -10.15 -17.81 -6.02
N LYS A 424 -10.16 -19.12 -6.21
CA LYS A 424 -10.07 -20.09 -5.10
C LYS A 424 -8.80 -19.88 -4.29
N GLY A 425 -8.96 -19.84 -2.97
CA GLY A 425 -7.85 -19.62 -2.03
C GLY A 425 -7.51 -18.16 -1.79
N GLY A 426 -8.11 -17.22 -2.50
CA GLY A 426 -7.93 -15.79 -2.24
C GLY A 426 -8.49 -15.40 -0.86
N PRO A 427 -7.75 -14.60 -0.08
CA PRO A 427 -8.12 -14.31 1.31
C PRO A 427 -9.46 -13.56 1.44
N TYR A 428 -9.87 -12.80 0.44
CA TYR A 428 -11.13 -12.06 0.46
C TYR A 428 -12.21 -12.68 -0.43
N THR A 429 -11.93 -13.84 -1.04
CA THR A 429 -12.86 -14.53 -1.93
C THR A 429 -13.99 -15.18 -1.12
N ALA A 430 -15.24 -14.78 -1.37
CA ALA A 430 -16.43 -15.40 -0.75
C ALA A 430 -16.97 -16.58 -1.55
N GLY A 431 -16.84 -16.53 -2.88
CA GLY A 431 -17.22 -17.56 -3.81
C GLY A 431 -16.54 -17.35 -5.16
N VAL A 432 -16.56 -18.35 -6.01
CA VAL A 432 -15.78 -18.38 -7.25
C VAL A 432 -16.68 -18.69 -8.43
N LEU A 433 -16.54 -17.94 -9.50
CA LEU A 433 -17.14 -18.25 -10.79
C LEU A 433 -16.21 -19.21 -11.56
N PRO A 434 -16.71 -20.39 -12.05
CA PRO A 434 -15.85 -21.36 -12.74
C PRO A 434 -15.10 -20.77 -13.94
N GLU A 435 -15.75 -19.92 -14.73
CA GLU A 435 -15.14 -19.25 -15.88
C GLU A 435 -14.05 -18.24 -15.50
N VAL A 436 -14.15 -17.61 -14.32
CA VAL A 436 -13.11 -16.73 -13.79
C VAL A 436 -11.91 -17.54 -13.33
N GLN A 437 -12.14 -18.67 -12.67
CA GLN A 437 -11.08 -19.58 -12.22
C GLN A 437 -10.29 -20.13 -13.42
N ASP A 438 -10.98 -20.63 -14.46
CA ASP A 438 -10.33 -21.16 -15.68
C ASP A 438 -9.45 -20.09 -16.36
N LEU A 439 -9.99 -18.91 -16.58
CA LEU A 439 -9.24 -17.79 -17.18
C LEU A 439 -8.03 -17.42 -16.34
N PHE A 440 -8.20 -17.40 -15.00
CA PHE A 440 -7.12 -17.05 -14.09
C PHE A 440 -5.98 -18.07 -14.10
N GLU A 441 -6.28 -19.37 -14.11
CA GLU A 441 -5.28 -20.44 -14.20
C GLU A 441 -4.53 -20.41 -15.54
N ARG A 442 -5.23 -20.13 -16.63
CA ARG A 442 -4.64 -20.01 -17.96
C ARG A 442 -3.70 -18.82 -18.07
N GLN A 443 -4.14 -17.62 -17.60
CA GLN A 443 -3.30 -16.42 -17.65
C GLN A 443 -2.01 -16.57 -16.81
N ALA A 444 -2.06 -17.33 -15.70
CA ALA A 444 -0.89 -17.54 -14.86
C ALA A 444 0.26 -18.28 -15.57
N ARG A 445 -0.08 -19.11 -16.56
CA ARG A 445 0.86 -19.91 -17.37
C ARG A 445 1.17 -19.29 -18.73
N GLU A 446 0.50 -18.21 -19.12
CA GLU A 446 0.65 -17.59 -20.44
C GLU A 446 1.88 -16.65 -20.47
N PRO A 447 2.89 -16.94 -21.27
CA PRO A 447 4.08 -16.11 -21.42
C PRO A 447 3.84 -14.86 -22.29
N ASP A 448 2.87 -14.91 -23.23
CA ASP A 448 2.54 -13.77 -24.08
C ASP A 448 1.77 -12.72 -23.29
N ARG A 449 2.39 -11.55 -23.10
CA ARG A 449 1.83 -10.45 -22.32
C ARG A 449 0.47 -9.98 -22.83
N LYS A 450 0.24 -9.94 -24.14
CA LYS A 450 -1.03 -9.49 -24.72
C LYS A 450 -2.16 -10.49 -24.47
N LYS A 451 -1.90 -11.77 -24.69
CA LYS A 451 -2.87 -12.83 -24.40
C LYS A 451 -3.21 -12.89 -22.92
N ARG A 452 -2.20 -12.68 -22.07
CA ARG A 452 -2.41 -12.58 -20.63
C ARG A 452 -3.30 -11.39 -20.26
N GLU A 453 -3.04 -10.22 -20.84
CA GLU A 453 -3.86 -9.00 -20.67
C GLU A 453 -5.31 -9.23 -21.11
N GLU A 454 -5.53 -9.86 -22.26
CA GLU A 454 -6.87 -10.19 -22.77
C GLU A 454 -7.67 -11.06 -21.79
N MET A 455 -7.06 -12.11 -21.26
CA MET A 455 -7.70 -12.98 -20.25
C MET A 455 -8.02 -12.21 -18.95
N LEU A 456 -7.09 -11.37 -18.46
CA LEU A 456 -7.31 -10.55 -17.28
C LEU A 456 -8.39 -9.49 -17.50
N HIS A 457 -8.48 -8.91 -18.69
CA HIS A 457 -9.57 -7.99 -19.07
C HIS A 457 -10.92 -8.73 -19.15
N GLN A 458 -10.94 -9.96 -19.65
CA GLN A 458 -12.17 -10.78 -19.70
C GLN A 458 -12.67 -11.09 -18.29
N ILE A 459 -11.80 -11.45 -17.35
CA ILE A 459 -12.18 -11.64 -15.94
C ILE A 459 -12.82 -10.36 -15.38
N GLN A 460 -12.18 -9.21 -15.58
CA GLN A 460 -12.69 -7.93 -15.06
C GLN A 460 -14.07 -7.57 -15.64
N ARG A 461 -14.31 -7.86 -16.93
CA ARG A 461 -15.64 -7.70 -17.55
C ARG A 461 -16.67 -8.62 -16.91
N ILE A 462 -16.38 -9.91 -16.75
CA ILE A 462 -17.30 -10.89 -16.13
C ILE A 462 -17.69 -10.44 -14.73
N LEU A 463 -16.74 -10.01 -13.89
CA LEU A 463 -17.02 -9.54 -12.54
C LEU A 463 -17.93 -8.31 -12.53
N SER A 464 -17.69 -7.36 -13.44
CA SER A 464 -18.51 -6.15 -13.59
C SER A 464 -19.91 -6.45 -14.14
N GLU A 465 -20.03 -7.24 -15.19
CA GLU A 465 -21.29 -7.59 -15.83
C GLU A 465 -22.21 -8.38 -14.88
N LYS A 466 -21.62 -9.36 -14.17
CA LYS A 466 -22.37 -10.17 -13.18
C LYS A 466 -22.61 -9.47 -11.85
N LYS A 467 -22.12 -8.23 -11.69
CA LYS A 467 -22.23 -7.43 -10.46
C LYS A 467 -21.78 -8.20 -9.22
N ILE A 468 -20.60 -8.83 -9.32
CA ILE A 468 -20.01 -9.54 -8.18
C ILE A 468 -19.65 -8.54 -7.08
N PHE A 469 -19.24 -7.36 -7.48
CA PHE A 469 -18.95 -6.20 -6.63
C PHE A 469 -19.65 -4.95 -7.19
N ALA A 470 -19.88 -3.94 -6.32
CA ALA A 470 -20.20 -2.59 -6.77
C ALA A 470 -19.09 -1.63 -6.35
N PRO A 471 -18.13 -1.32 -7.24
CA PRO A 471 -17.09 -0.35 -6.98
C PRO A 471 -17.64 1.04 -6.74
N ILE A 472 -17.04 1.79 -5.81
CA ILE A 472 -17.44 3.15 -5.46
C ILE A 472 -16.37 4.13 -5.96
N TRP A 473 -15.14 4.04 -5.43
CA TRP A 473 -14.03 4.89 -5.81
C TRP A 473 -12.65 4.29 -5.54
N GLU A 474 -11.65 4.79 -6.24
CA GLU A 474 -10.26 4.76 -5.84
C GLU A 474 -10.04 5.87 -4.81
N ASN A 475 -9.63 5.51 -3.59
CA ASN A 475 -9.61 6.44 -2.46
C ASN A 475 -8.64 7.60 -2.67
N GLY A 476 -9.08 8.81 -2.35
CA GLY A 476 -8.25 10.00 -2.29
C GLY A 476 -7.63 10.13 -0.91
N PHE A 477 -6.40 9.64 -0.71
CA PHE A 477 -5.72 9.82 0.57
C PHE A 477 -5.42 11.29 0.84
N ILE A 478 -6.25 11.92 1.66
CA ILE A 478 -6.15 13.33 2.01
C ILE A 478 -5.32 13.47 3.28
N ARG A 479 -4.40 14.42 3.29
CA ARG A 479 -3.54 14.72 4.42
C ARG A 479 -3.50 16.22 4.66
N GLY A 480 -3.49 16.60 5.94
CA GLY A 480 -3.23 17.98 6.34
C GLY A 480 -1.73 18.19 6.52
N VAL A 481 -1.22 19.31 6.00
CA VAL A 481 0.22 19.66 6.02
C VAL A 481 0.40 21.03 6.65
N GLY A 482 1.23 21.10 7.66
CA GLY A 482 1.54 22.31 8.44
C GLY A 482 2.48 23.27 7.73
N PRO A 483 2.57 24.52 8.21
CA PRO A 483 3.29 25.59 7.52
C PRO A 483 4.81 25.42 7.49
N ARG A 484 5.39 24.65 8.44
CA ARG A 484 6.83 24.38 8.48
C ARG A 484 7.31 23.39 7.41
N VAL A 485 6.41 22.61 6.85
CA VAL A 485 6.75 21.58 5.87
C VAL A 485 6.98 22.22 4.50
N GLU A 486 8.17 22.04 3.94
CA GLU A 486 8.48 22.39 2.56
C GLU A 486 8.05 21.25 1.62
N GLU A 487 8.62 20.04 1.84
CA GLU A 487 8.34 18.83 1.06
C GLU A 487 7.98 17.68 1.99
N PRO A 488 6.73 17.22 2.01
CA PRO A 488 6.32 16.06 2.80
C PRO A 488 6.59 14.73 2.12
N ALA A 489 7.06 14.72 0.86
CA ALA A 489 7.30 13.55 0.01
C ALA A 489 6.06 12.65 -0.24
N LEU A 490 4.87 13.11 0.14
CA LEU A 490 3.62 12.34 0.14
C LEU A 490 3.07 12.00 -1.25
N THR A 491 3.52 12.73 -2.28
CA THR A 491 3.06 12.57 -3.67
C THR A 491 4.14 12.03 -4.60
N LEU A 492 5.32 11.77 -4.07
CA LEU A 492 6.50 11.40 -4.88
C LEU A 492 6.43 9.97 -5.42
N ILE A 493 5.66 9.08 -4.77
CA ILE A 493 5.44 7.72 -5.26
C ILE A 493 4.02 7.64 -5.83
N PRO A 494 3.86 7.65 -7.16
CA PRO A 494 2.54 7.65 -7.80
C PRO A 494 1.70 6.45 -7.38
N ALA A 495 0.40 6.68 -7.12
CA ALA A 495 -0.58 5.67 -6.74
C ALA A 495 -0.24 4.85 -5.46
N PHE A 496 0.84 5.20 -4.75
CA PHE A 496 1.29 4.51 -3.54
C PHE A 496 1.40 5.47 -2.35
N PRO A 497 0.27 5.94 -1.79
CA PRO A 497 0.23 6.96 -0.75
C PRO A 497 0.50 6.45 0.67
N TYR A 498 0.89 5.19 0.84
CA TYR A 498 1.01 4.53 2.14
C TYR A 498 2.29 4.89 2.87
N SER A 499 3.25 5.43 2.14
CA SER A 499 4.52 5.91 2.69
C SER A 499 5.06 7.04 1.84
N ALA A 500 6.17 7.59 2.29
CA ALA A 500 6.96 8.55 1.55
C ALA A 500 8.39 8.03 1.41
N PRO A 501 9.16 8.44 0.40
CA PRO A 501 10.60 8.32 0.46
C PRO A 501 11.10 9.32 1.51
N TYR A 502 11.16 8.88 2.77
CA TYR A 502 11.37 9.75 3.93
C TYR A 502 12.69 10.52 3.90
N GLU A 503 13.68 10.04 3.16
CA GLU A 503 14.92 10.77 2.90
C GLU A 503 14.71 12.03 2.03
N ASP A 504 13.54 12.15 1.37
CA ASP A 504 13.18 13.29 0.54
C ASP A 504 12.37 14.36 1.28
N VAL A 505 11.90 14.09 2.51
CA VAL A 505 11.15 15.09 3.29
C VAL A 505 12.02 16.28 3.65
N ARG A 506 11.43 17.49 3.61
CA ARG A 506 12.12 18.73 3.97
C ARG A 506 11.24 19.65 4.82
N LEU A 507 11.87 20.30 5.77
CA LEU A 507 11.32 21.43 6.51
C LEU A 507 11.84 22.74 5.92
N LYS A 508 11.04 23.80 6.00
CA LYS A 508 11.50 25.15 5.67
C LYS A 508 12.61 25.56 6.64
N PRO A 509 13.54 26.39 6.20
CA PRO A 509 14.59 26.97 7.04
C PRO A 509 14.07 27.67 8.28
#